data_b0bf1dbc1a038e4d3f784007d8eb29bb
#
_entry.id   b0bf1dbc1a038e4d3f784007d8eb29bb
#
_cell.length_a   1.000
_cell.length_b   1.000
_cell.length_c   1.000
_cell.angle_alpha   90.00
_cell.angle_beta   90.00
_cell.angle_gamma   90.00
#
_symmetry.space_group_name_H-M   'P 1'
#
loop_
_entity.id
_entity.type
_entity.pdbx_description
1 polymer ?
#
loop_
_entity_poly.entity_id
_entity_poly.type
_entity_poly.pdbx_seq_one_letter_code
_entity_poly.pdbx_strand_id
1 'polypeptide(L)'
;MQTPNADLTELNLEAKDWATDIINAWESGAGVSGDDEQALLQKVNGACATMNDWVRDAVQAHRKSGKWVGLVGGDHSTPLGFYQAYESEGIDFGILHIDAHMDLRAAFEGFEFSHASIMFNALKLSRLKKLVQVGIRDFCLAEQNVVEAEKGRVEVYRS
;
A
#
# COMPACT_ATOMS: atom_id res chain seq x y z
N MET A 1 0.07 -0.45 -22.92
CA MET A 1 0.63 -0.15 -21.59
C MET A 1 0.14 1.24 -21.20
N GLN A 2 -0.44 1.39 -20.03
CA GLN A 2 -0.87 2.70 -19.52
C GLN A 2 0.15 3.18 -18.47
N THR A 3 0.61 4.40 -18.62
CA THR A 3 1.55 5.05 -17.70
C THR A 3 0.87 6.23 -17.01
N PRO A 4 1.35 6.68 -15.85
CA PRO A 4 0.87 7.90 -15.21
C PRO A 4 0.86 9.09 -16.19
N ASN A 5 -0.14 9.96 -16.04
CA ASN A 5 -0.23 11.21 -16.78
C ASN A 5 0.72 12.27 -16.21
N ALA A 6 0.80 13.44 -16.87
CA ALA A 6 1.67 14.53 -16.44
C ALA A 6 1.36 15.00 -15.01
N ASP A 7 0.06 15.09 -14.64
CA ASP A 7 -0.37 15.58 -13.34
C ASP A 7 0.10 14.66 -12.20
N LEU A 8 0.00 13.34 -12.40
CA LEU A 8 0.52 12.37 -11.42
C LEU A 8 2.05 12.39 -11.33
N THR A 9 2.72 12.68 -12.44
CA THR A 9 4.17 12.79 -12.45
C THR A 9 4.61 14.03 -11.65
N GLU A 10 3.92 15.15 -11.81
CA GLU A 10 4.18 16.37 -11.04
C GLU A 10 3.89 16.15 -9.55
N LEU A 11 2.71 15.59 -9.23
CA LEU A 11 2.35 15.26 -7.85
C LEU A 11 3.38 14.32 -7.18
N ASN A 12 3.93 13.36 -7.93
CA ASN A 12 4.97 12.47 -7.40
C ASN A 12 6.28 13.22 -7.08
N LEU A 13 6.65 14.22 -7.87
CA LEU A 13 7.84 15.03 -7.59
C LEU A 13 7.64 15.86 -6.31
N GLU A 14 6.49 16.51 -6.16
CA GLU A 14 6.17 17.25 -4.95
C GLU A 14 6.11 16.35 -3.71
N ALA A 15 5.43 15.19 -3.82
CA ALA A 15 5.29 14.24 -2.72
C ALA A 15 6.65 13.66 -2.29
N LYS A 16 7.59 13.50 -3.22
CA LYS A 16 8.96 13.08 -2.92
C LYS A 16 9.70 14.12 -2.08
N ASP A 17 9.54 15.40 -2.39
CA ASP A 17 10.17 16.48 -1.62
C ASP A 17 9.59 16.51 -0.19
N TRP A 18 8.26 16.46 -0.03
CA TRP A 18 7.61 16.41 1.28
C TRP A 18 8.03 15.15 2.09
N ALA A 19 8.11 14.01 1.44
CA ALA A 19 8.55 12.75 2.10
C ALA A 19 10.02 12.83 2.52
N THR A 20 10.87 13.46 1.72
CA THR A 20 12.29 13.65 2.06
C THR A 20 12.46 14.49 3.33
N ASP A 21 11.67 15.55 3.49
CA ASP A 21 11.72 16.40 4.70
C ASP A 21 11.29 15.59 5.95
N ILE A 22 10.26 14.76 5.83
CA ILE A 22 9.79 13.89 6.92
C ILE A 22 10.86 12.85 7.29
N ILE A 23 11.45 12.18 6.29
CA ILE A 23 12.49 11.16 6.51
C ILE A 23 13.70 11.79 7.21
N ASN A 24 14.14 12.97 6.76
CA ASN A 24 15.25 13.70 7.39
C ASN A 24 14.93 14.04 8.87
N ALA A 25 13.69 14.39 9.19
CA ALA A 25 13.27 14.65 10.55
C ALA A 25 13.34 13.38 11.42
N TRP A 26 12.94 12.23 10.89
CA TRP A 26 13.07 10.94 11.56
C TRP A 26 14.54 10.55 11.78
N GLU A 27 15.40 10.67 10.78
CA GLU A 27 16.82 10.34 10.85
C GLU A 27 17.59 11.24 11.84
N SER A 28 17.18 12.50 11.98
CA SER A 28 17.75 13.43 12.96
C SER A 28 17.31 13.14 14.41
N GLY A 29 16.36 12.22 14.61
CA GLY A 29 15.77 11.89 15.91
C GLY A 29 14.68 12.87 16.38
N ALA A 30 14.29 13.84 15.57
CA ALA A 30 13.20 14.78 15.88
C ALA A 30 11.82 14.10 15.78
N GLY A 31 11.67 13.15 14.87
CA GLY A 31 10.39 12.51 14.57
C GLY A 31 9.37 13.48 13.96
N VAL A 32 8.17 13.01 13.70
CA VAL A 32 7.06 13.83 13.19
C VAL A 32 6.24 14.34 14.38
N SER A 33 6.65 15.42 14.99
CA SER A 33 6.05 15.96 16.21
C SER A 33 5.48 17.36 16.08
N GLY A 34 5.83 18.10 15.05
CA GLY A 34 5.35 19.45 14.78
C GLY A 34 4.11 19.48 13.88
N ASP A 35 3.33 20.56 13.96
CA ASP A 35 2.13 20.77 13.12
C ASP A 35 2.50 20.79 11.62
N ASP A 36 3.64 21.39 11.27
CA ASP A 36 4.12 21.48 9.89
C ASP A 36 4.48 20.11 9.31
N GLU A 37 5.16 19.25 10.10
CA GLU A 37 5.53 17.89 9.68
C GLU A 37 4.29 17.00 9.56
N GLN A 38 3.32 17.15 10.46
CA GLN A 38 2.04 16.44 10.33
C GLN A 38 1.27 16.88 9.09
N ALA A 39 1.30 18.16 8.75
CA ALA A 39 0.69 18.67 7.52
C ALA A 39 1.38 18.11 6.27
N LEU A 40 2.71 17.99 6.26
CA LEU A 40 3.44 17.34 5.17
C LEU A 40 3.09 15.86 5.04
N LEU A 41 3.00 15.14 6.16
CA LEU A 41 2.60 13.73 6.17
C LEU A 41 1.20 13.52 5.60
N GLN A 42 0.25 14.40 5.93
CA GLN A 42 -1.09 14.37 5.34
C GLN A 42 -1.07 14.60 3.82
N LYS A 43 -0.21 15.52 3.34
CA LYS A 43 -0.04 15.75 1.90
C LYS A 43 0.51 14.51 1.20
N VAL A 44 1.54 13.86 1.75
CA VAL A 44 2.11 12.62 1.20
C VAL A 44 1.05 11.52 1.16
N ASN A 45 0.34 11.29 2.26
CA ASN A 45 -0.73 10.28 2.31
C ASN A 45 -1.86 10.61 1.31
N GLY A 46 -2.21 11.88 1.12
CA GLY A 46 -3.16 12.33 0.12
C GLY A 46 -2.69 12.07 -1.32
N ALA A 47 -1.42 12.34 -1.61
CA ALA A 47 -0.83 12.04 -2.91
C ALA A 47 -0.82 10.54 -3.21
N CYS A 48 -0.50 9.70 -2.21
CA CYS A 48 -0.57 8.25 -2.34
C CYS A 48 -2.00 7.75 -2.58
N ALA A 49 -3.00 8.34 -1.90
CA ALA A 49 -4.41 8.02 -2.14
C ALA A 49 -4.81 8.35 -3.58
N THR A 50 -4.40 9.51 -4.10
CA THR A 50 -4.64 9.92 -5.50
C THR A 50 -4.01 8.93 -6.49
N MET A 51 -2.79 8.46 -6.24
CA MET A 51 -2.15 7.44 -7.05
C MET A 51 -2.92 6.11 -7.01
N ASN A 52 -3.36 5.68 -5.83
CA ASN A 52 -4.18 4.47 -5.68
C ASN A 52 -5.49 4.56 -6.46
N ASP A 53 -6.17 5.71 -6.43
CA ASP A 53 -7.38 5.97 -7.20
C ASP A 53 -7.12 5.87 -8.69
N TRP A 54 -6.03 6.44 -9.18
CA TRP A 54 -5.65 6.33 -10.59
C TRP A 54 -5.39 4.88 -11.01
N VAL A 55 -4.66 4.10 -10.19
CA VAL A 55 -4.42 2.67 -10.45
C VAL A 55 -5.74 1.91 -10.48
N ARG A 56 -6.62 2.14 -9.50
CA ARG A 56 -7.97 1.53 -9.45
C ARG A 56 -8.74 1.78 -10.73
N ASP A 57 -8.83 3.03 -11.15
CA ASP A 57 -9.63 3.43 -12.30
C ASP A 57 -9.05 2.86 -13.60
N ALA A 58 -7.73 2.83 -13.74
CA ALA A 58 -7.03 2.21 -14.86
C ALA A 58 -7.29 0.69 -14.94
N VAL A 59 -7.21 0.00 -13.81
CA VAL A 59 -7.52 -1.44 -13.71
C VAL A 59 -8.95 -1.71 -14.12
N GLN A 60 -9.91 -0.97 -13.56
CA GLN A 60 -11.34 -1.10 -13.90
C GLN A 60 -11.62 -0.88 -15.39
N ALA A 61 -11.01 0.15 -15.99
CA ALA A 61 -11.20 0.44 -17.41
C ALA A 61 -10.74 -0.74 -18.30
N HIS A 62 -9.60 -1.35 -17.97
CA HIS A 62 -9.11 -2.50 -18.70
C HIS A 62 -9.96 -3.75 -18.45
N ARG A 63 -10.38 -4.01 -17.22
CA ARG A 63 -11.25 -5.14 -16.87
C ARG A 63 -12.61 -5.05 -17.54
N LYS A 64 -13.24 -3.86 -17.57
CA LYS A 64 -14.52 -3.61 -18.28
C LYS A 64 -14.42 -3.91 -19.78
N SER A 65 -13.24 -3.80 -20.36
CA SER A 65 -12.99 -4.20 -21.77
C SER A 65 -12.61 -5.69 -21.93
N GLY A 66 -12.79 -6.51 -20.90
CA GLY A 66 -12.55 -7.97 -20.94
C GLY A 66 -11.08 -8.36 -20.90
N LYS A 67 -10.17 -7.47 -20.50
CA LYS A 67 -8.74 -7.73 -20.46
C LYS A 67 -8.30 -8.30 -19.12
N TRP A 68 -7.32 -9.18 -19.16
CA TRP A 68 -6.50 -9.48 -18.00
C TRP A 68 -5.54 -8.32 -17.73
N VAL A 69 -5.39 -7.96 -16.47
CA VAL A 69 -4.55 -6.83 -16.06
C VAL A 69 -3.35 -7.36 -15.28
N GLY A 70 -2.16 -7.05 -15.74
CA GLY A 70 -0.92 -7.18 -15.00
C GLY A 70 -0.45 -5.79 -14.57
N LEU A 71 -0.08 -5.65 -13.29
CA LEU A 71 0.51 -4.44 -12.75
C LEU A 71 2.01 -4.64 -12.61
N VAL A 72 2.78 -3.75 -13.21
CA VAL A 72 4.24 -3.65 -13.02
C VAL A 72 4.49 -2.28 -12.43
N GLY A 73 4.99 -2.23 -11.23
CA GLY A 73 5.06 -0.98 -10.50
C GLY A 73 6.42 -0.69 -9.90
N GLY A 74 6.48 0.42 -9.18
CA GLY A 74 7.61 0.88 -8.41
C GLY A 74 7.83 0.03 -7.16
N ASP A 75 7.54 0.60 -5.98
CA ASP A 75 7.62 -0.14 -4.73
C ASP A 75 6.36 -0.99 -4.46
N HIS A 76 6.37 -1.72 -3.35
CA HIS A 76 5.29 -2.65 -3.00
C HIS A 76 3.99 -1.96 -2.52
N SER A 77 3.91 -0.63 -2.49
CA SER A 77 2.65 0.08 -2.21
C SER A 77 1.69 0.13 -3.41
N THR A 78 2.24 0.01 -4.64
CA THR A 78 1.53 0.18 -5.91
C THR A 78 0.29 -0.72 -6.09
N PRO A 79 0.23 -1.98 -5.61
CA PRO A 79 -0.92 -2.86 -5.85
C PRO A 79 -2.21 -2.48 -5.11
N LEU A 80 -2.21 -1.54 -4.16
CA LEU A 80 -3.42 -1.25 -3.39
C LEU A 80 -4.60 -0.82 -4.27
N GLY A 81 -4.37 0.08 -5.22
CA GLY A 81 -5.40 0.49 -6.17
C GLY A 81 -5.93 -0.67 -7.02
N PHE A 82 -5.07 -1.64 -7.36
CA PHE A 82 -5.49 -2.86 -8.04
C PHE A 82 -6.47 -3.68 -7.19
N TYR A 83 -6.20 -3.87 -5.90
CA TYR A 83 -7.11 -4.55 -4.98
C TYR A 83 -8.42 -3.78 -4.76
N GLN A 84 -8.33 -2.46 -4.67
CA GLN A 84 -9.50 -1.58 -4.57
C GLN A 84 -10.42 -1.65 -5.80
N ALA A 85 -9.89 -1.96 -7.00
CA ALA A 85 -10.71 -2.20 -8.18
C ALA A 85 -11.63 -3.40 -8.00
N TYR A 86 -11.12 -4.51 -7.46
CA TYR A 86 -11.94 -5.70 -7.16
C TYR A 86 -12.95 -5.43 -6.04
N GLU A 87 -12.55 -4.72 -5.00
CA GLU A 87 -13.46 -4.28 -3.92
C GLU A 87 -14.66 -3.51 -4.49
N SER A 88 -14.40 -2.50 -5.32
CA SER A 88 -15.43 -1.64 -5.88
C SER A 88 -16.32 -2.33 -6.93
N GLU A 89 -15.83 -3.39 -7.57
CA GLU A 89 -16.61 -4.26 -8.45
C GLU A 89 -17.44 -5.31 -7.68
N GLY A 90 -17.29 -5.36 -6.35
CA GLY A 90 -17.99 -6.34 -5.50
C GLY A 90 -17.47 -7.78 -5.64
N ILE A 91 -16.27 -7.96 -6.16
CA ILE A 91 -15.68 -9.28 -6.44
C ILE A 91 -14.87 -9.75 -5.24
N ASP A 92 -15.20 -10.92 -4.73
CA ASP A 92 -14.40 -11.59 -3.70
C ASP A 92 -13.09 -12.11 -4.30
N PHE A 93 -11.97 -11.90 -3.58
CA PHE A 93 -10.64 -12.30 -4.05
C PHE A 93 -9.73 -12.78 -2.91
N GLY A 94 -8.65 -13.45 -3.28
CA GLY A 94 -7.54 -13.79 -2.40
C GLY A 94 -6.24 -13.19 -2.91
N ILE A 95 -5.28 -13.03 -2.02
CA ILE A 95 -3.92 -12.59 -2.35
C ILE A 95 -2.95 -13.73 -2.02
N LEU A 96 -2.13 -14.11 -2.99
CA LEU A 96 -0.90 -14.88 -2.76
C LEU A 96 0.27 -13.88 -2.77
N HIS A 97 0.86 -13.67 -1.60
CA HIS A 97 1.94 -12.74 -1.37
C HIS A 97 3.26 -13.51 -1.21
N ILE A 98 4.16 -13.37 -2.17
CA ILE A 98 5.47 -14.04 -2.16
C ILE A 98 6.51 -12.98 -1.87
N ASP A 99 6.97 -12.92 -0.62
CA ASP A 99 7.85 -11.86 -0.12
C ASP A 99 8.67 -12.31 1.09
N ALA A 100 9.69 -11.55 1.42
CA ALA A 100 10.46 -11.67 2.65
C ALA A 100 9.75 -11.05 3.86
N HIS A 101 8.91 -10.03 3.62
CA HIS A 101 8.27 -9.19 4.63
C HIS A 101 6.77 -9.45 4.71
N MET A 102 6.17 -9.21 5.87
CA MET A 102 4.70 -9.32 6.02
C MET A 102 3.96 -8.11 5.45
N ASP A 103 4.55 -6.93 5.47
CA ASP A 103 3.96 -5.65 5.05
C ASP A 103 2.62 -5.36 5.72
N LEU A 104 2.52 -5.73 7.00
CA LEU A 104 1.34 -5.60 7.84
C LEU A 104 1.45 -4.45 8.86
N ARG A 105 2.37 -3.51 8.66
CA ARG A 105 2.46 -2.32 9.50
C ARG A 105 1.31 -1.37 9.21
N ALA A 106 0.68 -0.80 10.25
CA ALA A 106 -0.39 0.19 10.09
C ALA A 106 0.11 1.46 9.37
N ALA A 107 1.35 1.84 9.65
CA ALA A 107 2.13 2.86 8.95
C ALA A 107 3.62 2.58 9.15
N PHE A 108 4.46 3.12 8.29
CA PHE A 108 5.90 3.12 8.44
C PHE A 108 6.40 4.57 8.42
N GLU A 109 7.02 5.02 9.51
CA GLU A 109 7.44 6.43 9.69
C GLU A 109 6.28 7.43 9.50
N GLY A 110 5.05 7.04 9.83
CA GLY A 110 3.84 7.82 9.61
C GLY A 110 3.21 7.68 8.23
N PHE A 111 3.91 7.08 7.25
CA PHE A 111 3.39 6.85 5.91
C PHE A 111 2.41 5.67 5.90
N GLU A 112 1.10 5.97 5.80
CA GLU A 112 0.04 4.96 5.82
C GLU A 112 0.03 4.07 4.58
N PHE A 113 0.48 4.59 3.43
CA PHE A 113 0.54 3.88 2.15
C PHE A 113 1.96 3.47 1.77
N SER A 114 2.81 3.17 2.75
CA SER A 114 4.16 2.68 2.48
C SER A 114 4.17 1.25 1.94
N HIS A 115 5.30 0.84 1.36
CA HIS A 115 5.54 -0.54 0.99
C HIS A 115 5.33 -1.54 2.15
N ALA A 116 5.71 -1.16 3.38
CA ALA A 116 5.55 -2.00 4.57
C ALA A 116 4.09 -2.06 5.10
N SER A 117 3.15 -1.34 4.47
CA SER A 117 1.75 -1.22 4.91
C SER A 117 0.75 -1.77 3.88
N ILE A 118 1.23 -2.29 2.74
CA ILE A 118 0.35 -2.70 1.64
C ILE A 118 -0.63 -3.80 2.05
N MET A 119 -0.18 -4.83 2.74
CA MET A 119 -1.04 -5.94 3.15
C MET A 119 -1.97 -5.54 4.31
N PHE A 120 -1.51 -4.64 5.22
CA PHE A 120 -2.38 -4.05 6.23
C PHE A 120 -3.55 -3.27 5.60
N ASN A 121 -3.28 -2.47 4.59
CA ASN A 121 -4.32 -1.74 3.86
C ASN A 121 -5.23 -2.68 3.04
N ALA A 122 -4.68 -3.72 2.44
CA ALA A 122 -5.46 -4.72 1.73
C ALA A 122 -6.44 -5.46 2.66
N LEU A 123 -6.04 -5.74 3.91
CA LEU A 123 -6.91 -6.37 4.91
C LEU A 123 -8.12 -5.51 5.32
N LYS A 124 -8.11 -4.20 5.09
CA LYS A 124 -9.28 -3.33 5.30
C LYS A 124 -10.37 -3.55 4.25
N LEU A 125 -10.04 -4.18 3.12
CA LEU A 125 -10.97 -4.47 2.04
C LEU A 125 -11.87 -5.66 2.41
N SER A 126 -13.17 -5.48 2.35
CA SER A 126 -14.16 -6.47 2.76
C SER A 126 -14.24 -7.68 1.83
N ARG A 127 -13.83 -7.48 0.57
CA ARG A 127 -13.82 -8.50 -0.48
C ARG A 127 -12.53 -9.35 -0.50
N LEU A 128 -11.49 -8.95 0.21
CA LEU A 128 -10.34 -9.82 0.42
C LEU A 128 -10.73 -10.93 1.41
N LYS A 129 -10.85 -12.16 0.93
CA LYS A 129 -11.26 -13.31 1.75
C LYS A 129 -10.09 -14.06 2.34
N LYS A 130 -8.94 -14.04 1.69
CA LYS A 130 -7.75 -14.78 2.12
C LYS A 130 -6.48 -14.07 1.69
N LEU A 131 -5.55 -13.95 2.62
CA LEU A 131 -4.17 -13.56 2.37
C LEU A 131 -3.26 -14.74 2.72
N VAL A 132 -2.50 -15.23 1.75
CA VAL A 132 -1.49 -16.27 1.96
C VAL A 132 -0.11 -15.66 1.69
N GLN A 133 0.74 -15.64 2.71
CA GLN A 133 2.09 -15.10 2.64
C GLN A 133 3.11 -16.22 2.65
N VAL A 134 4.04 -16.21 1.69
CA VAL A 134 5.05 -17.26 1.49
C VAL A 134 6.45 -16.65 1.43
N GLY A 135 7.40 -17.26 2.14
CA GLY A 135 8.79 -16.83 2.18
C GLY A 135 9.10 -15.78 3.25
N ILE A 136 8.18 -15.58 4.19
CA ILE A 136 8.32 -14.56 5.23
C ILE A 136 9.46 -14.92 6.19
N ARG A 137 10.35 -13.97 6.42
CA ARG A 137 11.51 -14.11 7.30
C ARG A 137 11.92 -12.86 8.06
N ASP A 138 11.29 -11.71 7.74
CA ASP A 138 11.49 -10.46 8.45
C ASP A 138 10.14 -9.82 8.76
N PHE A 139 9.84 -9.63 10.05
CA PHE A 139 8.59 -9.07 10.55
C PHE A 139 8.74 -8.66 12.01
N CYS A 140 7.89 -7.79 12.47
CA CYS A 140 7.85 -7.37 13.88
C CYS A 140 6.65 -7.96 14.64
N LEU A 141 6.66 -7.83 15.97
CA LEU A 141 5.59 -8.33 16.84
C LEU A 141 4.23 -7.70 16.49
N ALA A 142 4.19 -6.42 16.11
CA ALA A 142 2.95 -5.76 15.74
C ALA A 142 2.29 -6.40 14.51
N GLU A 143 3.09 -6.82 13.52
CA GLU A 143 2.61 -7.52 12.33
C GLU A 143 2.09 -8.93 12.67
N GLN A 144 2.78 -9.64 13.56
CA GLN A 144 2.30 -10.94 14.05
C GLN A 144 0.96 -10.79 14.76
N ASN A 145 0.76 -9.76 15.58
CA ASN A 145 -0.52 -9.50 16.23
C ASN A 145 -1.66 -9.26 15.22
N VAL A 146 -1.38 -8.63 14.08
CA VAL A 146 -2.36 -8.49 13.00
C VAL A 146 -2.76 -9.86 12.45
N VAL A 147 -1.80 -10.75 12.19
CA VAL A 147 -2.08 -12.11 11.72
C VAL A 147 -2.98 -12.86 12.71
N GLU A 148 -2.70 -12.78 14.00
CA GLU A 148 -3.49 -13.43 15.04
C GLU A 148 -4.92 -12.86 15.14
N ALA A 149 -5.07 -11.54 15.00
CA ALA A 149 -6.37 -10.87 15.02
C ALA A 149 -7.27 -11.27 13.84
N GLU A 150 -6.69 -11.60 12.71
CA GLU A 150 -7.41 -11.98 11.47
C GLU A 150 -7.98 -13.42 11.49
N LYS A 151 -7.78 -14.18 12.57
CA LYS A 151 -8.45 -15.49 12.85
C LYS A 151 -8.43 -16.48 11.67
N GLY A 152 -7.29 -16.64 11.03
CA GLY A 152 -7.11 -17.56 9.93
C GLY A 152 -7.44 -16.99 8.52
N ARG A 153 -7.86 -15.74 8.42
CA ARG A 153 -7.95 -15.03 7.14
C ARG A 153 -6.57 -14.77 6.55
N VAL A 154 -5.55 -14.66 7.40
CA VAL A 154 -4.14 -14.59 7.02
C VAL A 154 -3.45 -15.90 7.36
N GLU A 155 -2.73 -16.47 6.39
CA GLU A 155 -1.84 -17.62 6.57
C GLU A 155 -0.42 -17.24 6.20
N VAL A 156 0.56 -17.62 7.04
CA VAL A 156 1.97 -17.25 6.87
C VAL A 156 2.83 -18.50 6.81
N TYR A 157 3.55 -18.65 5.72
CA TYR A 157 4.56 -19.69 5.52
C TYR A 157 5.94 -19.05 5.54
N ARG A 158 6.69 -19.37 6.58
CA ARG A 158 8.06 -18.87 6.80
C ARG A 158 9.07 -19.71 6.05
N SER A 159 10.16 -19.10 5.58
CA SER A 159 11.30 -19.79 4.97
C SER A 159 12.38 -20.09 6.00
#